data_85c90a642b8854bb798ff82e903324a4
#
_entry.id   85c90a642b8854bb798ff82e903324a4
#
_cell.length_a   1.000
_cell.length_b   1.000
_cell.length_c   1.000
_cell.angle_alpha   90.00
_cell.angle_beta   90.00
_cell.angle_gamma   90.00
#
_symmetry.space_group_name_H-M   'P 1'
#
loop_
_entity.id
_entity.type
_entity.pdbx_description
1 polymer ?
#
loop_
_entity_poly.entity_id
_entity_poly.type
_entity_poly.pdbx_seq_one_letter_code
_entity_poly.pdbx_strand_id
1 'polypeptide(L)'
;EYTYSIRDKFSLVAGARGDYNSFYDKYYFTPRGHIKWNITRLLTLRASAGLGYRSTNLVTDNIGVLATGRRFAFDGYAWNGDYDFHTLYRDFNRMEKALTVGGSLTQTFGLVKPEDATLSFDYFRTQFYNQVVADQEYSATEVMFYNTDGRSYTDTYQVDFNWTPVERLDIFATYRYTDSSMTLDRPDGGRVQVERPLVSRYKALLNIQYATRFRRWTFDATAQLNGPMRLPSQTGDPTVTELSPKYPVFFAQVSRKIKKLDLYLGCENIGNYKQEHPILAADHPFSTAFNSSVVWGPLMGRKFYIGLRWNLY
;
A
#
# COMPACT_ATOMS: atom_id res chain seq x y z
N GLU A 1 -18.70 -18.96 10.80
CA GLU A 1 -17.92 -19.31 9.62
C GLU A 1 -18.22 -20.74 9.20
N TYR A 2 -18.42 -20.98 7.91
CA TYR A 2 -18.67 -22.29 7.34
C TYR A 2 -17.59 -22.60 6.31
N THR A 3 -17.01 -23.80 6.39
CA THR A 3 -16.00 -24.27 5.45
C THR A 3 -16.50 -25.56 4.78
N TYR A 4 -16.53 -25.55 3.46
CA TYR A 4 -16.81 -26.72 2.66
C TYR A 4 -15.59 -27.03 1.80
N SER A 5 -15.12 -28.27 1.81
CA SER A 5 -13.95 -28.66 1.01
C SER A 5 -14.12 -30.05 0.41
N ILE A 6 -13.75 -30.15 -0.85
CA ILE A 6 -13.51 -31.40 -1.57
C ILE A 6 -12.00 -31.56 -1.62
N ARG A 7 -11.51 -32.66 -1.07
CA ARG A 7 -10.09 -32.93 -0.88
C ARG A 7 -9.30 -32.63 -2.17
N ASP A 8 -8.24 -31.82 -2.02
CA ASP A 8 -7.27 -31.45 -3.07
C ASP A 8 -7.85 -30.76 -4.30
N LYS A 9 -9.16 -30.51 -4.38
CA LYS A 9 -9.82 -29.95 -5.56
C LYS A 9 -10.46 -28.58 -5.32
N PHE A 10 -11.27 -28.46 -4.29
CA PHE A 10 -12.09 -27.28 -4.08
C PHE A 10 -12.22 -26.96 -2.59
N SER A 11 -12.19 -25.70 -2.24
CA SER A 11 -12.49 -25.21 -0.90
C SER A 11 -13.27 -23.91 -0.98
N LEU A 12 -14.36 -23.84 -0.23
CA LEU A 12 -15.18 -22.64 -0.03
C LEU A 12 -15.19 -22.32 1.47
N VAL A 13 -14.90 -21.08 1.79
CA VAL A 13 -15.07 -20.53 3.12
C VAL A 13 -16.06 -19.38 3.03
N ALA A 14 -17.16 -19.47 3.76
CA ALA A 14 -18.15 -18.41 3.89
C ALA A 14 -18.24 -17.99 5.37
N GLY A 15 -18.17 -16.70 5.63
CA GLY A 15 -18.21 -16.17 6.98
C GLY A 15 -19.05 -14.92 7.06
N ALA A 16 -19.62 -14.69 8.23
CA ALA A 16 -20.29 -13.46 8.57
C ALA A 16 -19.96 -13.13 10.03
N ARG A 17 -19.79 -11.84 10.30
CA ARG A 17 -19.54 -11.31 11.63
C ARG A 17 -20.43 -10.10 11.88
N GLY A 18 -21.02 -10.04 13.05
CA GLY A 18 -21.75 -8.88 13.56
C GLY A 18 -20.97 -8.24 14.69
N ASP A 19 -20.79 -6.94 14.64
CA ASP A 19 -20.12 -6.16 15.68
C ASP A 19 -21.02 -5.01 16.10
N TYR A 20 -21.07 -4.73 17.40
CA TYR A 20 -21.63 -3.50 17.94
C TYR A 20 -20.50 -2.56 18.35
N ASN A 21 -20.55 -1.33 17.91
CA ASN A 21 -19.60 -0.31 18.32
C ASN A 21 -20.34 0.74 19.18
N SER A 22 -19.99 0.80 20.47
CA SER A 22 -20.65 1.70 21.44
C SER A 22 -20.35 3.18 21.19
N PHE A 23 -19.22 3.51 20.56
CA PHE A 23 -18.86 4.88 20.24
C PHE A 23 -19.79 5.48 19.18
N TYR A 24 -20.17 4.67 18.18
CA TYR A 24 -21.10 5.09 17.10
C TYR A 24 -22.55 4.68 17.37
N ASP A 25 -22.80 3.89 18.42
CA ASP A 25 -24.11 3.30 18.76
C ASP A 25 -24.74 2.58 17.55
N LYS A 26 -23.93 1.73 16.88
CA LYS A 26 -24.34 1.04 15.65
C LYS A 26 -23.84 -0.40 15.58
N TYR A 27 -24.65 -1.21 14.90
CA TYR A 27 -24.28 -2.57 14.50
C TYR A 27 -23.67 -2.57 13.10
N TYR A 28 -22.64 -3.37 12.92
CA TYR A 28 -21.94 -3.58 11.65
C TYR A 28 -21.94 -5.04 11.29
N PHE A 29 -22.23 -5.34 10.03
CA PHE A 29 -22.27 -6.69 9.50
C PHE A 29 -21.23 -6.86 8.40
N THR A 30 -20.31 -7.82 8.58
CA THR A 30 -19.16 -8.06 7.70
C THR A 30 -19.19 -9.46 7.12
N PRO A 31 -19.89 -9.67 5.99
CA PRO A 31 -19.84 -10.92 5.25
C PRO A 31 -18.51 -11.05 4.51
N ARG A 32 -18.02 -12.29 4.39
CA ARG A 32 -16.83 -12.64 3.60
C ARG A 32 -16.95 -14.00 2.96
N GLY A 33 -16.35 -14.16 1.80
CA GLY A 33 -16.28 -15.43 1.10
C GLY A 33 -14.93 -15.61 0.42
N HIS A 34 -14.42 -16.84 0.46
CA HIS A 34 -13.19 -17.23 -0.21
C HIS A 34 -13.40 -18.56 -0.94
N ILE A 35 -12.91 -18.64 -2.16
CA ILE A 35 -12.92 -19.86 -2.97
C ILE A 35 -11.47 -20.17 -3.35
N LYS A 36 -11.10 -21.44 -3.23
CA LYS A 36 -9.90 -22.01 -3.85
C LYS A 36 -10.34 -23.19 -4.70
N TRP A 37 -9.95 -23.18 -5.96
CA TRP A 37 -10.24 -24.25 -6.90
C TRP A 37 -8.97 -24.68 -7.63
N ASN A 38 -8.52 -25.90 -7.37
CA ASN A 38 -7.48 -26.55 -8.15
C ASN A 38 -8.11 -27.13 -9.41
N ILE A 39 -8.12 -26.33 -10.51
CA ILE A 39 -8.70 -26.71 -11.80
C ILE A 39 -7.95 -27.93 -12.35
N THR A 40 -6.63 -27.89 -12.24
CA THR A 40 -5.73 -29.02 -12.45
C THR A 40 -4.72 -29.09 -11.30
N ARG A 41 -3.83 -30.09 -11.32
CA ARG A 41 -2.73 -30.16 -10.36
C ARG A 41 -1.77 -28.94 -10.43
N LEU A 42 -1.70 -28.30 -11.61
CA LEU A 42 -0.78 -27.22 -11.93
C LEU A 42 -1.48 -25.86 -12.05
N LEU A 43 -2.81 -25.81 -12.06
CA LEU A 43 -3.58 -24.58 -12.22
C LEU A 43 -4.54 -24.40 -11.04
N THR A 44 -4.34 -23.33 -10.31
CA THR A 44 -5.16 -22.96 -9.14
C THR A 44 -5.81 -21.60 -9.35
N LEU A 45 -7.13 -21.55 -9.16
CA LEU A 45 -7.93 -20.33 -9.08
C LEU A 45 -8.26 -20.04 -7.61
N ARG A 46 -8.10 -18.79 -7.21
CA ARG A 46 -8.62 -18.27 -5.95
C ARG A 46 -9.50 -17.07 -6.22
N ALA A 47 -10.57 -16.92 -5.47
CA ALA A 47 -11.42 -15.72 -5.50
C ALA A 47 -11.84 -15.37 -4.09
N SER A 48 -12.02 -14.10 -3.83
CA SER A 48 -12.50 -13.61 -2.55
C SER A 48 -13.37 -12.36 -2.69
N ALA A 49 -14.34 -12.24 -1.80
CA ALA A 49 -15.14 -11.04 -1.63
C ALA A 49 -15.37 -10.83 -0.13
N GLY A 50 -15.29 -9.58 0.31
CA GLY A 50 -15.50 -9.27 1.72
C GLY A 50 -15.82 -7.80 1.94
N LEU A 51 -16.72 -7.56 2.89
CA LEU A 51 -17.07 -6.24 3.38
C LEU A 51 -16.35 -6.00 4.70
N GLY A 52 -15.72 -4.84 4.84
CA GLY A 52 -15.04 -4.42 6.06
C GLY A 52 -15.49 -3.04 6.51
N TYR A 53 -15.36 -2.80 7.80
CA TYR A 53 -15.54 -1.48 8.42
C TYR A 53 -14.31 -1.13 9.24
N ARG A 54 -13.93 0.13 9.21
CA ARG A 54 -12.81 0.68 9.97
C ARG A 54 -13.23 1.98 10.66
N SER A 55 -12.91 2.12 11.94
CA SER A 55 -12.92 3.41 12.61
C SER A 55 -11.71 4.22 12.16
N THR A 56 -11.93 5.46 11.75
CA THR A 56 -10.87 6.37 11.32
C THR A 56 -10.36 7.15 12.53
N ASN A 57 -9.06 7.30 12.64
CA ASN A 57 -8.46 8.25 13.56
C ASN A 57 -7.87 9.42 12.75
N LEU A 58 -8.52 10.58 12.82
CA LEU A 58 -8.16 11.75 12.03
C LEU A 58 -6.70 12.17 12.22
N VAL A 59 -6.16 12.05 13.43
CA VAL A 59 -4.80 12.47 13.77
C VAL A 59 -3.80 11.38 13.37
N THR A 60 -3.97 10.15 13.87
CA THR A 60 -2.98 9.09 13.66
C THR A 60 -2.93 8.59 12.22
N ASP A 61 -4.07 8.57 11.52
CA ASP A 61 -4.12 8.17 10.13
C ASP A 61 -3.51 9.23 9.19
N ASN A 62 -3.39 10.48 9.65
CA ASN A 62 -2.94 11.63 8.87
C ASN A 62 -1.75 12.38 9.51
N ILE A 63 -0.93 11.69 10.32
CA ILE A 63 0.17 12.32 11.07
C ILE A 63 1.14 13.10 10.17
N GLY A 64 1.37 12.64 8.94
CA GLY A 64 2.23 13.32 7.97
C GLY A 64 1.72 14.72 7.59
N VAL A 65 0.40 14.90 7.58
CA VAL A 65 -0.25 16.18 7.24
C VAL A 65 -0.11 17.21 8.37
N LEU A 66 0.14 16.77 9.61
CA LEU A 66 0.29 17.68 10.75
C LEU A 66 1.53 18.59 10.64
N ALA A 67 2.51 18.20 9.84
CA ALA A 67 3.72 19.00 9.60
C ALA A 67 3.56 19.92 8.38
N THR A 68 2.56 20.80 8.44
CA THR A 68 2.25 21.83 7.44
C THR A 68 2.01 23.17 8.12
N GLY A 69 2.25 24.27 7.42
CA GLY A 69 1.87 25.61 7.86
C GLY A 69 0.39 25.99 7.61
N ARG A 70 -0.39 25.05 7.02
CA ARG A 70 -1.81 25.26 6.75
C ARG A 70 -2.67 25.05 7.99
N ARG A 71 -3.82 25.72 8.05
CA ARG A 71 -4.81 25.51 9.09
C ARG A 71 -5.60 24.23 8.84
N PHE A 72 -6.03 23.58 9.92
CA PHE A 72 -6.97 22.47 9.82
C PHE A 72 -8.40 22.99 9.87
N ALA A 73 -9.22 22.55 8.91
CA ALA A 73 -10.62 22.84 8.83
C ALA A 73 -11.42 21.53 8.78
N PHE A 74 -12.64 21.55 9.30
CA PHE A 74 -13.51 20.37 9.36
C PHE A 74 -14.85 20.75 8.75
N ASP A 75 -15.38 19.90 7.88
CA ASP A 75 -16.66 20.13 7.22
C ASP A 75 -17.79 20.28 8.24
N GLY A 76 -18.58 21.35 8.07
CA GLY A 76 -19.68 21.69 8.98
C GLY A 76 -19.28 22.35 10.31
N TYR A 77 -17.97 22.55 10.55
CA TYR A 77 -17.48 23.15 11.80
C TYR A 77 -16.53 24.31 11.51
N ALA A 78 -16.89 25.51 11.95
CA ALA A 78 -15.97 26.63 11.97
C ALA A 78 -15.03 26.50 13.20
N TRP A 79 -13.71 26.60 12.99
CA TRP A 79 -12.74 26.56 14.08
C TRP A 79 -12.85 27.84 14.93
N ASN A 80 -13.56 27.78 16.04
CA ASN A 80 -13.71 28.89 17.00
C ASN A 80 -13.05 28.65 18.37
N GLY A 81 -12.25 27.58 18.48
CA GLY A 81 -11.46 27.29 19.69
C GLY A 81 -12.19 26.53 20.81
N ASP A 82 -13.48 26.31 20.71
CA ASP A 82 -14.33 25.73 21.77
C ASP A 82 -14.87 24.34 21.35
N TYR A 83 -13.98 23.42 20.90
CA TYR A 83 -14.43 22.10 20.52
C TYR A 83 -14.34 21.08 21.65
N ASP A 84 -15.48 20.44 21.91
CA ASP A 84 -15.47 19.09 22.44
C ASP A 84 -15.00 18.14 21.32
N PHE A 85 -13.73 17.75 21.40
CA PHE A 85 -13.10 16.82 20.48
C PHE A 85 -13.89 15.50 20.35
N HIS A 86 -14.61 15.12 21.40
CA HIS A 86 -15.42 13.90 21.41
C HIS A 86 -16.65 14.03 20.51
N THR A 87 -17.33 15.17 20.52
CA THR A 87 -18.48 15.44 19.67
C THR A 87 -18.06 15.58 18.21
N LEU A 88 -16.98 16.31 17.92
CA LEU A 88 -16.39 16.40 16.59
C LEU A 88 -16.05 14.99 16.04
N TYR A 89 -15.42 14.17 16.85
CA TYR A 89 -15.03 12.83 16.48
C TYR A 89 -16.21 11.91 16.22
N ARG A 90 -17.28 12.03 17.00
CA ARG A 90 -18.49 11.20 16.87
C ARG A 90 -19.34 11.60 15.65
N ASP A 91 -19.53 12.88 15.43
CA ASP A 91 -20.45 13.38 14.39
C ASP A 91 -19.77 13.41 13.02
N PHE A 92 -18.46 13.66 12.99
CA PHE A 92 -17.65 13.70 11.79
C PHE A 92 -17.18 12.29 11.36
N ASN A 93 -16.83 11.44 12.32
CA ASN A 93 -16.17 10.17 12.04
C ASN A 93 -17.18 9.03 11.92
N ARG A 94 -17.80 8.91 10.76
CA ARG A 94 -18.53 7.69 10.39
C ARG A 94 -17.52 6.56 10.14
N MET A 95 -17.89 5.31 10.48
CA MET A 95 -17.04 4.18 10.12
C MET A 95 -16.90 4.10 8.60
N GLU A 96 -15.67 4.10 8.13
CA GLU A 96 -15.37 3.79 6.72
C GLU A 96 -15.80 2.36 6.42
N LYS A 97 -16.42 2.19 5.27
CA LYS A 97 -16.85 0.90 4.73
C LYS A 97 -16.09 0.62 3.45
N ALA A 98 -15.56 -0.59 3.31
CA ALA A 98 -14.88 -1.02 2.09
C ALA A 98 -15.37 -2.40 1.66
N LEU A 99 -15.66 -2.54 0.37
CA LEU A 99 -15.92 -3.81 -0.29
C LEU A 99 -14.69 -4.16 -1.12
N THR A 100 -14.06 -5.29 -0.81
CA THR A 100 -12.97 -5.84 -1.62
C THR A 100 -13.44 -7.10 -2.34
N VAL A 101 -13.20 -7.14 -3.65
CA VAL A 101 -13.49 -8.30 -4.51
C VAL A 101 -12.28 -8.54 -5.39
N GLY A 102 -11.90 -9.79 -5.57
CA GLY A 102 -10.80 -10.11 -6.47
C GLY A 102 -10.52 -11.59 -6.57
N GLY A 103 -9.47 -11.90 -7.32
CA GLY A 103 -9.03 -13.26 -7.53
C GLY A 103 -7.62 -13.36 -8.04
N SER A 104 -7.12 -14.57 -8.02
CA SER A 104 -5.77 -14.96 -8.39
C SER A 104 -5.80 -16.24 -9.22
N LEU A 105 -5.10 -16.26 -10.33
CA LEU A 105 -4.86 -17.44 -11.14
C LEU A 105 -3.37 -17.76 -11.11
N THR A 106 -3.04 -18.95 -10.61
CA THR A 106 -1.64 -19.41 -10.49
C THR A 106 -1.44 -20.65 -11.36
N GLN A 107 -0.49 -20.60 -12.28
CA GLN A 107 -0.07 -21.71 -13.13
C GLN A 107 1.36 -22.11 -12.77
N THR A 108 1.55 -23.40 -12.49
CA THR A 108 2.87 -24.01 -12.35
C THR A 108 3.24 -24.72 -13.67
N PHE A 109 4.46 -24.59 -14.12
CA PHE A 109 4.95 -25.21 -15.36
C PHE A 109 6.45 -25.45 -15.31
N GLY A 110 6.98 -26.17 -16.28
CA GLY A 110 8.43 -26.41 -16.43
C GLY A 110 9.00 -25.55 -17.54
N LEU A 111 10.11 -24.87 -17.27
CA LEU A 111 10.93 -24.17 -18.27
C LEU A 111 12.23 -24.94 -18.55
N VAL A 112 12.93 -25.37 -17.50
CA VAL A 112 14.17 -26.16 -17.56
C VAL A 112 13.96 -27.53 -16.92
N LYS A 113 13.18 -27.56 -15.84
CA LYS A 113 12.80 -28.79 -15.12
C LYS A 113 11.28 -28.83 -14.93
N PRO A 114 10.71 -30.02 -14.71
CA PRO A 114 9.28 -30.10 -14.35
C PRO A 114 8.96 -29.24 -13.13
N GLU A 115 7.93 -28.40 -13.24
CA GLU A 115 7.38 -27.61 -12.15
C GLU A 115 8.41 -26.61 -11.51
N ASP A 116 9.39 -26.15 -12.28
CA ASP A 116 10.43 -25.21 -11.80
C ASP A 116 10.02 -23.73 -11.87
N ALA A 117 8.85 -23.43 -12.45
CA ALA A 117 8.35 -22.08 -12.59
C ALA A 117 6.87 -21.96 -12.20
N THR A 118 6.50 -20.82 -11.63
CA THR A 118 5.11 -20.41 -11.39
C THR A 118 4.87 -19.02 -11.92
N LEU A 119 3.70 -18.84 -12.54
CA LEU A 119 3.18 -17.54 -12.94
C LEU A 119 1.84 -17.33 -12.26
N SER A 120 1.69 -16.21 -11.56
CA SER A 120 0.44 -15.80 -10.95
C SER A 120 -0.03 -14.49 -11.55
N PHE A 121 -1.32 -14.40 -11.78
CA PHE A 121 -2.01 -13.16 -12.12
C PHE A 121 -3.05 -12.88 -11.05
N ASP A 122 -3.01 -11.69 -10.47
CA ASP A 122 -3.91 -11.25 -9.43
C ASP A 122 -4.64 -9.98 -9.85
N TYR A 123 -5.94 -9.92 -9.57
CA TYR A 123 -6.75 -8.72 -9.68
C TYR A 123 -7.58 -8.52 -8.42
N PHE A 124 -7.51 -7.33 -7.86
CA PHE A 124 -8.33 -6.92 -6.72
C PHE A 124 -8.86 -5.52 -6.92
N ARG A 125 -10.16 -5.38 -6.67
CA ARG A 125 -10.85 -4.09 -6.56
C ARG A 125 -11.30 -3.86 -5.13
N THR A 126 -10.94 -2.70 -4.57
CA THR A 126 -11.49 -2.20 -3.31
C THR A 126 -12.30 -0.94 -3.60
N GLN A 127 -13.58 -0.99 -3.29
CA GLN A 127 -14.49 0.14 -3.36
C GLN A 127 -14.67 0.70 -1.95
N PHE A 128 -14.40 1.98 -1.76
CA PHE A 128 -14.57 2.68 -0.49
C PHE A 128 -15.90 3.43 -0.46
N TYR A 129 -16.52 3.43 0.71
CA TYR A 129 -17.73 4.16 1.02
C TYR A 129 -17.52 4.96 2.30
N ASN A 130 -18.04 6.19 2.36
CA ASN A 130 -17.88 7.09 3.52
C ASN A 130 -16.41 7.28 3.92
N GLN A 131 -15.52 7.44 2.94
CA GLN A 131 -14.11 7.62 3.23
C GLN A 131 -13.87 8.98 3.90
N VAL A 132 -13.09 8.99 4.96
CA VAL A 132 -12.58 10.22 5.57
C VAL A 132 -11.35 10.68 4.78
N VAL A 133 -11.40 11.94 4.36
CA VAL A 133 -10.34 12.57 3.57
C VAL A 133 -9.70 13.69 4.36
N ALA A 134 -8.37 13.72 4.42
CA ALA A 134 -7.57 14.87 4.79
C ALA A 134 -7.13 15.56 3.49
N ASP A 135 -7.93 16.48 3.02
CA ASP A 135 -7.77 17.12 1.71
C ASP A 135 -6.81 18.30 1.78
N GLN A 136 -5.62 18.12 1.24
CA GLN A 136 -4.61 19.15 1.10
C GLN A 136 -4.80 20.00 -0.16
N GLU A 137 -5.78 19.68 -0.98
CA GLU A 137 -6.03 20.29 -2.28
C GLU A 137 -7.31 21.13 -2.28
N TYR A 138 -8.03 21.16 -1.14
CA TYR A 138 -9.23 21.97 -0.97
C TYR A 138 -8.93 23.47 -1.00
N SER A 139 -7.84 23.87 -0.38
CA SER A 139 -7.38 25.25 -0.30
C SER A 139 -5.86 25.34 -0.21
N ALA A 140 -5.28 26.42 -0.74
CA ALA A 140 -3.86 26.70 -0.57
C ALA A 140 -3.43 26.99 0.87
N THR A 141 -4.37 27.33 1.75
CA THR A 141 -4.12 27.76 3.14
C THR A 141 -4.68 26.83 4.21
N GLU A 142 -5.45 25.82 3.80
CA GLU A 142 -6.16 24.92 4.71
C GLU A 142 -6.03 23.46 4.28
N VAL A 143 -6.04 22.58 5.25
CA VAL A 143 -6.28 21.15 5.07
C VAL A 143 -7.70 20.88 5.56
N MET A 144 -8.58 20.44 4.65
CA MET A 144 -9.96 20.18 4.96
C MET A 144 -10.18 18.70 5.27
N PHE A 145 -10.84 18.42 6.39
CA PHE A 145 -11.25 17.07 6.76
C PHE A 145 -12.75 16.92 6.52
N TYR A 146 -13.14 15.90 5.77
CA TYR A 146 -14.55 15.60 5.49
C TYR A 146 -14.76 14.13 5.15
N ASN A 147 -16.03 13.70 5.21
CA ASN A 147 -16.46 12.40 4.67
C ASN A 147 -16.89 12.58 3.22
N THR A 148 -16.22 11.89 2.30
CA THR A 148 -16.67 11.88 0.90
C THR A 148 -17.69 10.77 0.65
N ASP A 149 -18.86 11.14 0.11
CA ASP A 149 -19.86 10.22 -0.42
C ASP A 149 -19.60 9.89 -1.91
N GLY A 150 -18.52 10.41 -2.45
CA GLY A 150 -18.13 10.22 -3.84
C GLY A 150 -17.54 8.85 -4.12
N ARG A 151 -17.27 8.60 -5.39
CA ARG A 151 -16.68 7.35 -5.85
C ARG A 151 -15.19 7.31 -5.52
N SER A 152 -14.80 6.40 -4.65
CA SER A 152 -13.39 6.12 -4.32
C SER A 152 -13.11 4.65 -4.47
N TYR A 153 -12.05 4.29 -5.20
CA TYR A 153 -11.70 2.89 -5.45
C TYR A 153 -10.19 2.71 -5.67
N THR A 154 -9.76 1.49 -5.56
CA THR A 154 -8.43 1.05 -5.97
C THR A 154 -8.56 -0.27 -6.72
N ASP A 155 -8.10 -0.30 -7.97
CA ASP A 155 -7.91 -1.50 -8.76
C ASP A 155 -6.42 -1.85 -8.77
N THR A 156 -6.10 -3.09 -8.43
CA THR A 156 -4.73 -3.59 -8.41
C THR A 156 -4.62 -4.79 -9.33
N TYR A 157 -3.71 -4.73 -10.28
CA TYR A 157 -3.33 -5.81 -11.17
C TYR A 157 -1.88 -6.18 -10.85
N GLN A 158 -1.62 -7.46 -10.61
CA GLN A 158 -0.28 -7.93 -10.29
C GLN A 158 0.03 -9.20 -11.07
N VAL A 159 1.26 -9.28 -11.55
CA VAL A 159 1.83 -10.48 -12.15
C VAL A 159 3.08 -10.85 -11.35
N ASP A 160 3.11 -12.08 -10.85
CA ASP A 160 4.26 -12.64 -10.13
C ASP A 160 4.83 -13.83 -10.89
N PHE A 161 6.13 -13.84 -11.06
CA PHE A 161 6.88 -14.92 -11.69
C PHE A 161 7.96 -15.41 -10.74
N ASN A 162 7.91 -16.69 -10.40
CA ASN A 162 8.94 -17.39 -9.63
C ASN A 162 9.57 -18.46 -10.50
N TRP A 163 10.89 -18.56 -10.49
CA TRP A 163 11.63 -19.54 -11.27
C TRP A 163 12.88 -20.00 -10.56
N THR A 164 13.07 -21.33 -10.50
CA THR A 164 14.27 -21.98 -9.93
C THR A 164 14.97 -22.81 -11.03
N PRO A 165 15.67 -22.14 -11.99
CA PRO A 165 16.24 -22.79 -13.17
C PRO A 165 17.25 -23.89 -12.84
N VAL A 166 18.06 -23.65 -11.84
CA VAL A 166 19.03 -24.59 -11.30
C VAL A 166 18.90 -24.64 -9.78
N GLU A 167 19.41 -25.70 -9.18
CA GLU A 167 19.42 -25.80 -7.72
C GLU A 167 20.06 -24.58 -7.09
N ARG A 168 19.41 -24.01 -6.09
CA ARG A 168 19.92 -22.88 -5.29
C ARG A 168 19.97 -21.53 -6.02
N LEU A 169 19.40 -21.42 -7.20
CA LEU A 169 19.19 -20.15 -7.88
C LEU A 169 17.69 -19.89 -7.96
N ASP A 170 17.22 -18.89 -7.22
CA ASP A 170 15.84 -18.48 -7.18
C ASP A 170 15.70 -17.09 -7.81
N ILE A 171 14.79 -16.95 -8.75
CA ILE A 171 14.48 -15.71 -9.44
C ILE A 171 13.02 -15.39 -9.19
N PHE A 172 12.75 -14.22 -8.64
CA PHE A 172 11.43 -13.68 -8.43
C PHE A 172 11.28 -12.34 -9.15
N ALA A 173 10.27 -12.24 -9.98
CA ALA A 173 9.90 -10.98 -10.63
C ALA A 173 8.44 -10.66 -10.37
N THR A 174 8.13 -9.43 -10.07
CA THR A 174 6.76 -8.95 -9.93
C THR A 174 6.57 -7.61 -10.62
N TYR A 175 5.40 -7.44 -11.22
CA TYR A 175 4.92 -6.17 -11.73
C TYR A 175 3.52 -5.93 -11.19
N ARG A 176 3.32 -4.76 -10.58
CA ARG A 176 2.02 -4.31 -10.09
C ARG A 176 1.64 -3.01 -10.76
N TYR A 177 0.43 -2.96 -11.29
CA TYR A 177 -0.23 -1.73 -11.73
C TYR A 177 -1.37 -1.40 -10.77
N THR A 178 -1.49 -0.14 -10.39
CA THR A 178 -2.52 0.33 -9.46
C THR A 178 -3.24 1.53 -10.09
N ASP A 179 -4.55 1.39 -10.28
CA ASP A 179 -5.46 2.49 -10.60
C ASP A 179 -6.23 2.84 -9.32
N SER A 180 -5.94 3.99 -8.75
CA SER A 180 -6.55 4.43 -7.49
C SER A 180 -7.10 5.82 -7.66
N SER A 181 -8.38 5.97 -7.41
CA SER A 181 -9.12 7.21 -7.59
C SER A 181 -9.91 7.55 -6.33
N MET A 182 -10.07 8.84 -6.08
CA MET A 182 -10.90 9.37 -4.99
C MET A 182 -11.67 10.60 -5.47
N THR A 183 -12.80 10.86 -4.84
CA THR A 183 -13.58 12.07 -5.07
C THR A 183 -13.22 13.10 -4.02
N LEU A 184 -12.89 14.32 -4.45
CA LEU A 184 -12.65 15.48 -3.60
C LEU A 184 -13.81 16.46 -3.76
N ASP A 185 -14.21 17.09 -2.64
CA ASP A 185 -15.15 18.19 -2.64
C ASP A 185 -14.42 19.50 -2.93
N ARG A 186 -15.09 20.44 -3.57
CA ARG A 186 -14.54 21.75 -3.94
C ARG A 186 -15.19 22.87 -3.13
N PRO A 187 -14.49 24.01 -2.91
CA PRO A 187 -15.06 25.15 -2.20
C PRO A 187 -16.31 25.73 -2.84
N ASP A 188 -16.51 25.53 -4.15
CA ASP A 188 -17.69 25.96 -4.90
C ASP A 188 -18.89 25.01 -4.77
N GLY A 189 -18.79 23.96 -3.93
CA GLY A 189 -19.78 22.92 -3.76
C GLY A 189 -19.77 21.85 -4.84
N GLY A 190 -18.86 21.94 -5.81
CA GLY A 190 -18.65 20.93 -6.84
C GLY A 190 -17.88 19.72 -6.30
N ARG A 191 -17.79 18.67 -7.13
CA ARG A 191 -16.99 17.48 -6.85
C ARG A 191 -16.11 17.16 -8.04
N VAL A 192 -14.89 16.68 -7.75
CA VAL A 192 -13.95 16.24 -8.79
C VAL A 192 -13.40 14.88 -8.42
N GLN A 193 -13.34 13.98 -9.41
CA GLN A 193 -12.67 12.71 -9.24
C GLN A 193 -11.21 12.84 -9.70
N VAL A 194 -10.29 12.49 -8.82
CA VAL A 194 -8.85 12.59 -9.06
C VAL A 194 -8.16 11.26 -8.76
N GLU A 195 -7.01 11.05 -9.37
CA GLU A 195 -6.10 9.98 -8.99
C GLU A 195 -5.63 10.23 -7.54
N ARG A 196 -5.62 9.18 -6.71
CA ARG A 196 -5.19 9.30 -5.30
C ARG A 196 -3.74 9.76 -5.23
N PRO A 197 -3.44 10.84 -4.50
CA PRO A 197 -2.07 11.33 -4.35
C PRO A 197 -1.15 10.31 -3.66
N LEU A 198 0.14 10.34 -3.98
CA LEU A 198 1.22 9.55 -3.39
C LEU A 198 1.05 8.03 -3.53
N VAL A 199 0.23 7.60 -4.48
CA VAL A 199 0.09 6.20 -4.88
C VAL A 199 0.83 5.97 -6.20
N SER A 200 1.81 5.08 -6.20
CA SER A 200 2.55 4.74 -7.41
C SER A 200 1.67 4.00 -8.41
N ARG A 201 1.59 4.49 -9.66
CA ARG A 201 0.80 3.86 -10.73
C ARG A 201 1.27 2.45 -11.04
N TYR A 202 2.59 2.21 -10.95
CA TYR A 202 3.15 0.88 -11.11
C TYR A 202 4.40 0.70 -10.26
N LYS A 203 4.66 -0.55 -9.91
CA LYS A 203 5.92 -0.99 -9.30
C LYS A 203 6.37 -2.26 -9.97
N ALA A 204 7.68 -2.37 -10.20
CA ALA A 204 8.30 -3.62 -10.65
C ALA A 204 9.43 -3.98 -9.68
N LEU A 205 9.62 -5.28 -9.45
CA LEU A 205 10.71 -5.79 -8.64
C LEU A 205 11.26 -7.05 -9.29
N LEU A 206 12.59 -7.16 -9.30
CA LEU A 206 13.32 -8.36 -9.64
C LEU A 206 14.25 -8.69 -8.48
N ASN A 207 14.11 -9.88 -7.94
CA ASN A 207 15.01 -10.44 -6.95
C ASN A 207 15.70 -11.68 -7.51
N ILE A 208 16.99 -11.77 -7.31
CA ILE A 208 17.81 -12.92 -7.67
C ILE A 208 18.56 -13.35 -6.42
N GLN A 209 18.35 -14.59 -6.01
CA GLN A 209 19.05 -15.20 -4.90
C GLN A 209 19.82 -16.43 -5.37
N TYR A 210 21.11 -16.48 -5.02
CA TYR A 210 21.95 -17.65 -5.28
C TYR A 210 22.63 -18.13 -4.00
N ALA A 211 22.50 -19.42 -3.72
CA ALA A 211 23.17 -20.06 -2.58
C ALA A 211 24.20 -21.06 -3.06
N THR A 212 25.41 -21.01 -2.50
CA THR A 212 26.43 -22.03 -2.76
C THR A 212 26.07 -23.36 -2.11
N ARG A 213 26.80 -24.44 -2.44
CA ARG A 213 26.61 -25.77 -1.85
C ARG A 213 26.61 -25.69 -0.31
N PHE A 214 25.68 -26.40 0.32
CA PHE A 214 25.40 -26.37 1.76
C PHE A 214 25.03 -24.99 2.31
N ARG A 215 24.60 -24.06 1.43
CA ARG A 215 24.23 -22.67 1.80
C ARG A 215 25.33 -21.96 2.61
N ARG A 216 26.61 -22.24 2.31
CA ARG A 216 27.73 -21.58 3.00
C ARG A 216 27.79 -20.09 2.68
N TRP A 217 27.49 -19.71 1.46
CA TRP A 217 27.32 -18.35 1.00
C TRP A 217 25.96 -18.20 0.36
N THR A 218 25.31 -17.10 0.64
CA THR A 218 24.08 -16.68 -0.05
C THR A 218 24.29 -15.26 -0.56
N PHE A 219 23.98 -15.07 -1.82
CA PHE A 219 24.01 -13.78 -2.51
C PHE A 219 22.57 -13.42 -2.85
N ASP A 220 22.15 -12.21 -2.49
CA ASP A 220 20.84 -11.68 -2.76
C ASP A 220 20.98 -10.32 -3.44
N ALA A 221 20.25 -10.11 -4.52
CA ALA A 221 20.22 -8.84 -5.23
C ALA A 221 18.78 -8.51 -5.62
N THR A 222 18.35 -7.30 -5.32
CA THR A 222 17.01 -6.82 -5.65
C THR A 222 17.10 -5.51 -6.40
N ALA A 223 16.39 -5.43 -7.51
CA ALA A 223 16.12 -4.20 -8.25
C ALA A 223 14.64 -3.86 -8.13
N GLN A 224 14.31 -2.67 -7.69
CA GLN A 224 12.95 -2.16 -7.59
C GLN A 224 12.80 -0.92 -8.46
N LEU A 225 11.76 -0.85 -9.29
CA LEU A 225 11.36 0.33 -10.02
C LEU A 225 10.04 0.86 -9.45
N ASN A 226 10.04 2.12 -9.04
CA ASN A 226 8.85 2.84 -8.61
C ASN A 226 8.39 3.77 -9.73
N GLY A 227 7.14 3.62 -10.15
CA GLY A 227 6.51 4.48 -11.14
C GLY A 227 6.13 5.84 -10.58
N PRO A 228 5.68 6.76 -11.43
CA PRO A 228 5.25 8.08 -11.02
C PRO A 228 4.04 8.00 -10.08
N MET A 229 3.94 8.99 -9.21
CA MET A 229 2.80 9.22 -8.31
C MET A 229 2.25 10.61 -8.58
N ARG A 230 0.94 10.77 -8.54
CA ARG A 230 0.34 12.10 -8.50
C ARG A 230 0.73 12.77 -7.18
N LEU A 231 1.19 14.00 -7.24
CA LEU A 231 1.48 14.82 -6.08
C LEU A 231 0.23 15.66 -5.73
N PRO A 232 -0.04 15.89 -4.44
CA PRO A 232 -1.14 16.77 -4.06
C PRO A 232 -0.84 18.20 -4.52
N SER A 233 -1.82 18.83 -5.16
CA SER A 233 -1.72 20.23 -5.64
C SER A 233 -1.49 21.17 -4.45
N GLN A 234 -0.58 22.11 -4.62
CA GLN A 234 -0.30 23.12 -3.58
C GLN A 234 -1.11 24.42 -3.82
N THR A 235 -1.82 24.50 -4.91
CA THR A 235 -2.55 25.72 -5.32
C THR A 235 -3.98 25.79 -4.79
N GLY A 236 -4.51 24.70 -4.22
CA GLY A 236 -5.93 24.59 -3.86
C GLY A 236 -6.81 24.21 -5.06
N ASP A 237 -6.23 23.75 -6.15
CA ASP A 237 -6.95 23.23 -7.31
C ASP A 237 -6.51 21.78 -7.59
N PRO A 238 -7.35 20.78 -7.27
CA PRO A 238 -7.03 19.38 -7.47
C PRO A 238 -6.95 18.94 -8.95
N THR A 239 -7.34 19.81 -9.88
CA THR A 239 -7.19 19.55 -11.32
C THR A 239 -5.77 19.84 -11.82
N VAL A 240 -4.98 20.62 -11.09
CA VAL A 240 -3.56 20.84 -11.35
C VAL A 240 -2.79 19.58 -11.00
N THR A 241 -2.28 18.89 -11.99
CA THR A 241 -1.64 17.59 -11.83
C THR A 241 -0.12 17.69 -11.98
N GLU A 242 0.60 17.38 -10.92
CA GLU A 242 2.04 17.13 -10.95
C GLU A 242 2.32 15.65 -10.68
N LEU A 243 3.35 15.11 -11.31
CA LEU A 243 3.78 13.73 -11.13
C LEU A 243 5.20 13.70 -10.59
N SER A 244 5.43 12.81 -9.62
CA SER A 244 6.79 12.48 -9.21
C SER A 244 7.55 11.81 -10.36
N PRO A 245 8.89 11.91 -10.41
CA PRO A 245 9.68 11.10 -11.31
C PRO A 245 9.55 9.61 -10.97
N LYS A 246 9.76 8.75 -11.97
CA LYS A 246 10.01 7.33 -11.75
C LYS A 246 11.45 7.15 -11.28
N TYR A 247 11.67 6.19 -10.36
CA TYR A 247 13.01 5.95 -9.85
C TYR A 247 13.27 4.48 -9.52
N PRO A 248 14.51 3.99 -9.79
CA PRO A 248 14.95 2.68 -9.34
C PRO A 248 15.59 2.74 -7.96
N VAL A 249 15.49 1.63 -7.23
CA VAL A 249 16.23 1.40 -5.98
C VAL A 249 16.85 0.00 -6.04
N PHE A 250 18.12 -0.12 -5.69
CA PHE A 250 18.86 -1.39 -5.72
C PHE A 250 19.32 -1.78 -4.32
N PHE A 251 19.25 -3.08 -4.04
CA PHE A 251 19.66 -3.68 -2.78
C PHE A 251 20.55 -4.88 -3.07
N ALA A 252 21.54 -5.12 -2.23
CA ALA A 252 22.30 -6.36 -2.28
C ALA A 252 22.72 -6.79 -0.88
N GLN A 253 22.79 -8.11 -0.69
CA GLN A 253 23.27 -8.71 0.56
C GLN A 253 24.11 -9.95 0.24
N VAL A 254 25.18 -10.12 0.99
CA VAL A 254 25.96 -11.34 1.04
C VAL A 254 25.92 -11.89 2.45
N SER A 255 25.62 -13.19 2.57
CA SER A 255 25.58 -13.87 3.86
C SER A 255 26.52 -15.07 3.85
N ARG A 256 27.19 -15.32 4.98
CA ARG A 256 28.05 -16.48 5.19
C ARG A 256 27.63 -17.26 6.42
N LYS A 257 27.34 -18.53 6.23
CA LYS A 257 27.02 -19.46 7.33
C LYS A 257 28.28 -20.20 7.77
N ILE A 258 28.61 -20.10 9.06
CA ILE A 258 29.73 -20.78 9.72
C ILE A 258 29.15 -21.56 10.90
N LYS A 259 28.88 -22.85 10.70
CA LYS A 259 28.22 -23.70 11.72
C LYS A 259 26.88 -23.10 12.14
N LYS A 260 26.77 -22.64 13.39
CA LYS A 260 25.58 -22.01 13.98
C LYS A 260 25.56 -20.49 13.84
N LEU A 261 26.58 -19.88 13.23
CA LEU A 261 26.71 -18.44 13.05
C LEU A 261 26.46 -18.07 11.60
N ASP A 262 25.55 -17.13 11.37
CA ASP A 262 25.33 -16.48 10.09
C ASP A 262 25.82 -15.03 10.19
N LEU A 263 26.80 -14.69 9.35
CA LEU A 263 27.30 -13.33 9.16
C LEU A 263 26.69 -12.75 7.88
N TYR A 264 26.26 -11.52 7.91
CA TYR A 264 25.74 -10.87 6.70
C TYR A 264 26.18 -9.41 6.59
N LEU A 265 26.43 -9.00 5.35
CA LEU A 265 26.74 -7.63 4.94
C LEU A 265 25.81 -7.26 3.81
N GLY A 266 25.21 -6.09 3.89
CA GLY A 266 24.30 -5.61 2.83
C GLY A 266 24.41 -4.12 2.60
N CYS A 267 23.83 -3.72 1.48
CA CYS A 267 23.70 -2.32 1.09
C CYS A 267 22.29 -2.06 0.57
N GLU A 268 21.63 -1.10 1.16
CA GLU A 268 20.36 -0.55 0.69
C GLU A 268 20.61 0.69 -0.16
N ASN A 269 19.73 0.88 -1.15
CA ASN A 269 19.78 2.03 -2.06
C ASN A 269 21.18 2.24 -2.67
N ILE A 270 21.72 1.19 -3.30
CA ILE A 270 23.07 1.19 -3.90
C ILE A 270 23.25 2.35 -4.88
N GLY A 271 22.18 2.70 -5.64
CA GLY A 271 22.16 3.83 -6.56
C GLY A 271 22.23 5.20 -5.89
N ASN A 272 22.15 5.27 -4.55
CA ASN A 272 22.12 6.51 -3.79
C ASN A 272 21.03 7.50 -4.23
N TYR A 273 19.90 6.98 -4.70
CA TYR A 273 18.77 7.82 -5.11
C TYR A 273 18.12 8.49 -3.89
N LYS A 274 17.83 9.77 -3.98
CA LYS A 274 17.13 10.53 -2.94
C LYS A 274 16.12 11.46 -3.60
N GLN A 275 15.00 11.68 -2.92
CA GLN A 275 14.09 12.75 -3.27
C GLN A 275 14.77 14.09 -3.03
N GLU A 276 14.80 14.92 -4.07
CA GLU A 276 15.23 16.31 -3.91
C GLU A 276 14.09 17.14 -3.32
N HIS A 277 14.42 18.08 -2.44
CA HIS A 277 13.48 19.02 -1.81
C HIS A 277 12.23 18.33 -1.20
N PRO A 278 12.40 17.42 -0.21
CA PRO A 278 11.28 16.68 0.38
C PRO A 278 10.36 17.57 1.24
N ILE A 279 10.80 18.77 1.59
CA ILE A 279 10.05 19.77 2.35
C ILE A 279 9.84 20.97 1.45
N LEU A 280 8.59 21.31 1.20
CA LEU A 280 8.22 22.49 0.43
C LEU A 280 8.34 23.72 1.32
N ALA A 281 8.86 24.83 0.78
CA ALA A 281 9.10 26.09 1.48
C ALA A 281 9.85 25.90 2.81
N ALA A 282 10.90 25.05 2.83
CA ALA A 282 11.70 24.75 4.02
C ALA A 282 12.33 26.01 4.66
N ASP A 283 12.63 27.03 3.86
CA ASP A 283 13.18 28.31 4.31
C ASP A 283 12.15 29.20 5.04
N HIS A 284 10.86 28.87 4.92
CA HIS A 284 9.75 29.62 5.51
C HIS A 284 8.80 28.70 6.30
N PRO A 285 9.26 28.10 7.43
CA PRO A 285 8.53 27.02 8.12
C PRO A 285 7.20 27.47 8.75
N PHE A 286 6.97 28.76 8.89
CA PHE A 286 5.72 29.33 9.44
C PHE A 286 4.78 29.87 8.36
N SER A 287 5.14 29.71 7.07
CA SER A 287 4.27 30.09 5.97
C SER A 287 3.24 28.99 5.66
N THR A 288 2.11 29.37 5.06
CA THR A 288 1.09 28.42 4.57
C THR A 288 1.62 27.54 3.42
N ALA A 289 2.70 27.93 2.77
CA ALA A 289 3.38 27.15 1.74
C ALA A 289 4.27 26.02 2.31
N PHE A 290 4.60 26.07 3.62
CA PHE A 290 5.39 25.02 4.25
C PHE A 290 4.62 23.70 4.29
N ASN A 291 5.21 22.65 3.74
CA ASN A 291 4.62 21.32 3.72
C ASN A 291 5.69 20.23 3.67
N SER A 292 5.70 19.36 4.67
CA SER A 292 6.60 18.21 4.75
C SER A 292 5.91 16.87 4.49
N SER A 293 4.64 16.88 4.05
CA SER A 293 3.86 15.67 3.81
C SER A 293 4.04 15.08 2.39
N VAL A 294 4.69 15.82 1.47
CA VAL A 294 4.83 15.44 0.06
C VAL A 294 6.09 14.58 -0.15
N VAL A 295 6.15 13.46 0.55
CA VAL A 295 7.28 12.52 0.45
C VAL A 295 6.89 11.36 -0.48
N TRP A 296 7.53 11.28 -1.65
CA TRP A 296 7.28 10.27 -2.69
C TRP A 296 8.47 9.34 -2.94
N GLY A 297 9.66 9.66 -2.45
CA GLY A 297 10.90 8.93 -2.67
C GLY A 297 11.74 8.73 -1.42
N PRO A 298 12.85 8.00 -1.50
CA PRO A 298 13.77 7.82 -0.38
C PRO A 298 14.34 9.15 0.11
N LEU A 299 14.30 9.37 1.40
CA LEU A 299 14.93 10.53 2.06
C LEU A 299 16.39 10.26 2.38
N MET A 300 16.73 9.00 2.66
CA MET A 300 18.11 8.58 2.95
C MET A 300 18.73 7.98 1.69
N GLY A 301 20.01 8.29 1.49
CA GLY A 301 20.83 7.71 0.45
C GLY A 301 21.23 6.27 0.74
N ARG A 302 22.39 5.90 0.23
CA ARG A 302 22.98 4.57 0.42
C ARG A 302 23.22 4.28 1.90
N LYS A 303 22.82 3.07 2.33
CA LYS A 303 23.01 2.61 3.70
C LYS A 303 23.64 1.22 3.69
N PHE A 304 24.78 1.09 4.39
CA PHE A 304 25.44 -0.18 4.63
C PHE A 304 25.05 -0.72 5.99
N TYR A 305 24.91 -2.04 6.07
CA TYR A 305 24.67 -2.73 7.33
C TYR A 305 25.47 -4.03 7.39
N ILE A 306 25.88 -4.38 8.61
CA ILE A 306 26.48 -5.66 8.94
C ILE A 306 25.75 -6.25 10.13
N GLY A 307 25.61 -7.56 10.14
CA GLY A 307 24.97 -8.23 11.26
C GLY A 307 25.44 -9.67 11.41
N LEU A 308 25.11 -10.22 12.57
CA LEU A 308 25.34 -11.61 12.90
C LEU A 308 24.06 -12.21 13.50
N ARG A 309 23.81 -13.48 13.20
CA ARG A 309 22.74 -14.27 13.80
C ARG A 309 23.32 -15.55 14.36
N TRP A 310 23.08 -15.81 15.64
CA TRP A 310 23.47 -17.07 16.28
C TRP A 310 22.25 -17.97 16.39
N ASN A 311 22.34 -19.16 15.81
CA ASN A 311 21.29 -20.19 15.87
C ASN A 311 21.58 -21.12 17.05
N LEU A 312 20.75 -21.08 18.07
CA LEU A 312 20.92 -21.87 19.30
C LEU A 312 20.60 -23.37 19.09
N TYR A 313 19.78 -23.71 18.07
CA TYR A 313 19.35 -25.08 17.74
C TYR A 313 19.90 -25.59 16.43
#